data_7654ea7ec4501699bb0bceab933268a6
#
_entry.id   7654ea7ec4501699bb0bceab933268a6
#
_cell.length_a   1.000
_cell.length_b   1.000
_cell.length_c   1.000
_cell.angle_alpha   90.00
_cell.angle_beta   90.00
_cell.angle_gamma   90.00
#
_symmetry.space_group_name_H-M   'P 1'
#
loop_
_entity.id
_entity.type
_entity.pdbx_description
1 polymer ?
#
loop_
_entity_poly.entity_id
_entity_poly.type
_entity_poly.pdbx_seq_one_letter_code
_entity_poly.pdbx_strand_id
1 'polypeptide(L)'
;DNMDLAEDFLKYLIRYALENCESDLAFLNDNVDNGLMDKLHFVANNEFMRLPYSKAIEILQESGHQFDYPVKPGIDLCAEHERHLVEEYFRRPVIVTDYPKEIKAFYMKQNEDGKTVRAMDVLFPKIGEIIGGSEREADYTKLLQRMKELNMNTEKLWWYLESRKFGTVPH
;
A
#
# COMPACT_ATOMS: atom_id res chain seq x y z
N ASP A 1 6.93 -1.79 13.45
CA ASP A 1 6.73 -0.88 12.35
C ASP A 1 5.36 -1.08 11.71
N ASN A 2 4.82 -0.06 11.00
CA ASN A 2 3.45 -0.11 10.48
C ASN A 2 3.24 -1.23 9.42
N MET A 3 4.24 -1.50 8.59
CA MET A 3 4.21 -2.61 7.63
C MET A 3 4.14 -3.96 8.34
N ASP A 4 4.92 -4.13 9.39
CA ASP A 4 4.94 -5.39 10.16
C ASP A 4 3.61 -5.59 10.87
N LEU A 5 3.06 -4.50 11.44
CA LEU A 5 1.73 -4.53 12.06
C LEU A 5 0.63 -4.89 11.05
N ALA A 6 0.67 -4.32 9.84
CA ALA A 6 -0.30 -4.62 8.79
C ALA A 6 -0.21 -6.09 8.34
N GLU A 7 1.00 -6.62 8.17
CA GLU A 7 1.23 -8.02 7.83
C GLU A 7 0.75 -8.95 8.95
N ASP A 8 1.13 -8.68 10.20
CA ASP A 8 0.74 -9.48 11.35
C ASP A 8 -0.77 -9.48 11.55
N PHE A 9 -1.41 -8.32 11.37
CA PHE A 9 -2.86 -8.17 11.48
C PHE A 9 -3.59 -8.99 10.41
N LEU A 10 -3.19 -8.91 9.15
CA LEU A 10 -3.80 -9.69 8.08
C LEU A 10 -3.59 -11.20 8.29
N LYS A 11 -2.38 -11.62 8.67
CA LYS A 11 -2.09 -13.01 9.00
C LYS A 11 -2.92 -13.51 10.19
N TYR A 12 -3.09 -12.67 11.21
CA TYR A 12 -3.95 -12.99 12.34
C TYR A 12 -5.39 -13.25 11.92
N LEU A 13 -5.97 -12.35 11.11
CA LEU A 13 -7.35 -12.51 10.61
C LEU A 13 -7.51 -13.79 9.78
N ILE A 14 -6.56 -14.08 8.90
CA ILE A 14 -6.57 -15.29 8.08
C ILE A 14 -6.49 -16.54 8.94
N ARG A 15 -5.57 -16.60 9.90
CA ARG A 15 -5.45 -17.74 10.83
C ARG A 15 -6.72 -17.92 11.65
N TYR A 16 -7.28 -16.81 12.16
CA TYR A 16 -8.54 -16.87 12.89
C TYR A 16 -9.67 -17.46 12.04
N ALA A 17 -9.79 -17.04 10.78
CA ALA A 17 -10.80 -17.57 9.86
C ALA A 17 -10.58 -19.06 9.57
N LEU A 18 -9.33 -19.48 9.32
CA LEU A 18 -8.96 -20.87 9.09
C LEU A 18 -9.31 -21.78 10.29
N GLU A 19 -9.16 -21.28 11.50
CA GLU A 19 -9.40 -22.03 12.74
C GLU A 19 -10.88 -22.04 13.17
N ASN A 20 -11.64 -20.98 12.87
CA ASN A 20 -12.97 -20.78 13.43
C ASN A 20 -14.11 -20.78 12.40
N CYS A 21 -13.80 -20.71 11.10
CA CYS A 21 -14.80 -20.64 10.02
C CYS A 21 -14.59 -21.76 8.98
N GLU A 22 -14.16 -22.93 9.40
CA GLU A 22 -13.79 -24.05 8.51
C GLU A 22 -14.91 -24.42 7.53
N SER A 23 -16.16 -24.55 8.03
CA SER A 23 -17.31 -24.93 7.18
C SER A 23 -17.62 -23.89 6.10
N ASP A 24 -17.53 -22.60 6.46
CA ASP A 24 -17.79 -21.51 5.52
C ASP A 24 -16.68 -21.40 4.47
N LEU A 25 -15.43 -21.55 4.91
CA LEU A 25 -14.28 -21.57 4.01
C LEU A 25 -14.29 -22.78 3.07
N ALA A 26 -14.67 -23.97 3.54
CA ALA A 26 -14.84 -25.15 2.70
C ALA A 26 -15.92 -24.91 1.64
N PHE A 27 -17.06 -24.35 2.04
CA PHE A 27 -18.12 -23.99 1.09
C PHE A 27 -17.64 -23.00 0.02
N LEU A 28 -16.92 -21.94 0.43
CA LEU A 28 -16.37 -20.95 -0.49
C LEU A 28 -15.30 -21.55 -1.40
N ASN A 29 -14.44 -22.44 -0.87
CA ASN A 29 -13.43 -23.13 -1.65
C ASN A 29 -14.05 -24.00 -2.75
N ASP A 30 -15.13 -24.71 -2.44
CA ASP A 30 -15.74 -25.66 -3.35
C ASP A 30 -16.67 -25.00 -4.38
N ASN A 31 -17.28 -23.86 -4.03
CA ASN A 31 -18.33 -23.26 -4.84
C ASN A 31 -17.95 -21.89 -5.48
N VAL A 32 -16.90 -21.21 -4.98
CA VAL A 32 -16.56 -19.85 -5.40
C VAL A 32 -15.14 -19.74 -5.93
N ASP A 33 -14.14 -20.19 -5.17
CA ASP A 33 -12.72 -20.09 -5.53
C ASP A 33 -11.98 -21.38 -5.17
N ASN A 34 -11.93 -22.31 -6.11
CA ASN A 34 -11.19 -23.56 -5.93
C ASN A 34 -9.70 -23.27 -5.67
N GLY A 35 -9.20 -23.71 -4.53
CA GLY A 35 -7.84 -23.41 -4.04
C GLY A 35 -7.77 -22.21 -3.08
N LEU A 36 -8.90 -21.68 -2.60
CA LEU A 36 -8.95 -20.64 -1.58
C LEU A 36 -8.20 -21.03 -0.31
N MET A 37 -8.44 -22.25 0.19
CA MET A 37 -7.80 -22.75 1.41
C MET A 37 -6.27 -22.77 1.29
N ASP A 38 -5.73 -23.27 0.19
CA ASP A 38 -4.28 -23.33 -0.06
C ASP A 38 -3.68 -21.92 -0.11
N LYS A 39 -4.38 -20.97 -0.73
CA LYS A 39 -3.94 -19.56 -0.78
C LYS A 39 -3.92 -18.92 0.60
N LEU A 40 -4.96 -19.14 1.41
CA LEU A 40 -5.03 -18.60 2.77
C LEU A 40 -3.90 -19.18 3.65
N HIS A 41 -3.67 -20.49 3.59
CA HIS A 41 -2.55 -21.13 4.28
C HIS A 41 -1.19 -20.59 3.79
N PHE A 42 -1.04 -20.40 2.49
CA PHE A 42 0.19 -19.84 1.95
C PHE A 42 0.45 -18.43 2.49
N VAL A 43 -0.55 -17.55 2.46
CA VAL A 43 -0.41 -16.17 2.94
C VAL A 43 -0.14 -16.13 4.44
N ALA A 44 -0.82 -16.96 5.22
CA ALA A 44 -0.63 -17.02 6.68
C ALA A 44 0.79 -17.44 7.10
N ASN A 45 1.48 -18.23 6.25
CA ASN A 45 2.77 -18.84 6.58
C ASN A 45 3.98 -18.22 5.86
N ASN A 46 3.77 -17.27 4.95
CA ASN A 46 4.85 -16.64 4.20
C ASN A 46 4.91 -15.13 4.46
N GLU A 47 6.10 -14.56 4.39
CA GLU A 47 6.32 -13.11 4.52
C GLU A 47 5.77 -12.37 3.30
N PHE A 48 5.23 -11.16 3.53
CA PHE A 48 4.85 -10.25 2.46
C PHE A 48 6.10 -9.62 1.85
N MET A 49 6.10 -9.42 0.55
CA MET A 49 7.21 -8.77 -0.13
C MET A 49 7.24 -7.27 0.15
N ARG A 50 8.37 -6.72 0.57
CA ARG A 50 8.59 -5.28 0.69
C ARG A 50 9.19 -4.78 -0.61
N LEU A 51 8.53 -3.86 -1.30
CA LEU A 51 8.90 -3.43 -2.65
C LEU A 51 8.85 -1.90 -2.77
N PRO A 52 10.00 -1.22 -2.95
CA PRO A 52 9.97 0.20 -3.31
C PRO A 52 9.27 0.43 -4.66
N TYR A 53 8.50 1.51 -4.77
CA TYR A 53 7.78 1.86 -5.99
C TYR A 53 8.68 1.91 -7.24
N SER A 54 9.88 2.48 -7.12
CA SER A 54 10.83 2.52 -8.25
C SER A 54 11.14 1.12 -8.79
N LYS A 55 11.31 0.16 -7.89
CA LYS A 55 11.56 -1.24 -8.25
C LYS A 55 10.32 -1.92 -8.83
N ALA A 56 9.14 -1.56 -8.35
CA ALA A 56 7.89 -2.03 -8.95
C ALA A 56 7.77 -1.60 -10.42
N ILE A 57 8.09 -0.33 -10.72
CA ILE A 57 8.09 0.19 -12.08
C ILE A 57 9.11 -0.54 -12.98
N GLU A 58 10.34 -0.78 -12.49
CA GLU A 58 11.36 -1.53 -13.24
C GLU A 58 10.85 -2.94 -13.60
N ILE A 59 10.34 -3.68 -12.62
CA ILE A 59 9.80 -5.03 -12.82
C ILE A 59 8.68 -5.04 -13.86
N LEU A 60 7.74 -4.10 -13.76
CA LEU A 60 6.63 -3.99 -14.70
C LEU A 60 7.10 -3.67 -16.13
N GLN A 61 8.09 -2.77 -16.29
CA GLN A 61 8.66 -2.44 -17.59
C GLN A 61 9.45 -3.60 -18.21
N GLU A 62 10.16 -4.37 -17.40
CA GLU A 62 10.98 -5.50 -17.84
C GLU A 62 10.17 -6.79 -18.04
N SER A 63 8.91 -6.83 -17.60
CA SER A 63 8.06 -8.03 -17.65
C SER A 63 7.75 -8.52 -19.07
N GLY A 64 7.86 -7.66 -20.07
CA GLY A 64 7.42 -7.95 -21.44
C GLY A 64 5.90 -8.05 -21.61
N HIS A 65 5.14 -7.86 -20.52
CA HIS A 65 3.67 -7.85 -20.56
C HIS A 65 3.16 -6.57 -21.22
N GLN A 66 2.15 -6.70 -22.09
CA GLN A 66 1.47 -5.55 -22.68
C GLN A 66 0.32 -5.12 -21.79
N PHE A 67 0.54 -4.03 -21.03
CA PHE A 67 -0.48 -3.42 -20.19
C PHE A 67 -1.38 -2.49 -21.02
N ASP A 68 -2.66 -2.44 -20.69
CA ASP A 68 -3.59 -1.47 -21.29
C ASP A 68 -3.17 -0.03 -20.95
N TYR A 69 -2.64 0.17 -19.72
CA TYR A 69 -2.05 1.43 -19.28
C TYR A 69 -0.53 1.34 -19.27
N PRO A 70 0.18 2.09 -20.14
CA PRO A 70 1.63 2.01 -20.26
C PRO A 70 2.35 2.37 -18.95
N VAL A 71 3.28 1.52 -18.54
CA VAL A 71 4.08 1.71 -17.33
C VAL A 71 5.15 2.78 -17.55
N LYS A 72 5.10 3.86 -16.76
CA LYS A 72 6.08 4.95 -16.76
C LYS A 72 6.41 5.37 -15.34
N PRO A 73 7.62 5.84 -15.03
CA PRO A 73 7.92 6.45 -13.74
C PRO A 73 6.96 7.62 -13.44
N GLY A 74 6.46 7.68 -12.21
CA GLY A 74 5.58 8.76 -11.75
C GLY A 74 4.09 8.55 -12.04
N ILE A 75 3.67 7.40 -12.57
CA ILE A 75 2.25 7.03 -12.67
C ILE A 75 1.75 6.44 -11.36
N ASP A 76 0.46 6.58 -11.10
CA ASP A 76 -0.19 5.75 -10.09
C ASP A 76 -0.36 4.32 -10.63
N LEU A 77 -0.14 3.31 -9.78
CA LEU A 77 -0.32 1.93 -10.18
C LEU A 77 -1.82 1.65 -10.32
N CYS A 78 -2.21 1.08 -11.44
CA CYS A 78 -3.59 0.63 -11.64
C CYS A 78 -3.74 -0.87 -11.36
N ALA A 79 -4.97 -1.33 -11.28
CA ALA A 79 -5.30 -2.71 -10.89
C ALA A 79 -4.58 -3.80 -11.72
N GLU A 80 -4.30 -3.57 -12.99
CA GLU A 80 -3.55 -4.54 -13.81
C GLU A 80 -2.07 -4.61 -13.42
N HIS A 81 -1.45 -3.46 -13.08
CA HIS A 81 -0.06 -3.40 -12.60
C HIS A 81 0.08 -4.11 -11.26
N GLU A 82 -0.82 -3.80 -10.32
CA GLU A 82 -0.86 -4.42 -9.00
C GLU A 82 -1.05 -5.93 -9.09
N ARG A 83 -2.00 -6.37 -9.92
CA ARG A 83 -2.28 -7.80 -10.13
C ARG A 83 -1.07 -8.52 -10.70
N HIS A 84 -0.40 -7.94 -11.69
CA HIS A 84 0.81 -8.53 -12.28
C HIS A 84 1.91 -8.72 -11.22
N LEU A 85 2.16 -7.71 -10.38
CA LEU A 85 3.15 -7.82 -9.30
C LEU A 85 2.82 -8.94 -8.33
N VAL A 86 1.56 -9.01 -7.89
CA VAL A 86 1.14 -9.89 -6.79
C VAL A 86 0.87 -11.33 -7.26
N GLU A 87 0.25 -11.51 -8.43
CA GLU A 87 -0.22 -12.81 -8.89
C GLU A 87 0.76 -13.52 -9.85
N GLU A 88 1.45 -12.75 -10.68
CA GLU A 88 2.32 -13.31 -11.70
C GLU A 88 3.79 -13.29 -11.29
N TYR A 89 4.30 -12.13 -10.83
CA TYR A 89 5.71 -11.99 -10.54
C TYR A 89 6.10 -12.54 -9.17
N PHE A 90 5.55 -12.00 -8.08
CA PHE A 90 5.90 -12.43 -6.71
C PHE A 90 5.09 -13.61 -6.20
N ARG A 91 3.87 -13.79 -6.68
CA ARG A 91 2.91 -14.82 -6.27
C ARG A 91 2.64 -14.83 -4.77
N ARG A 92 2.65 -13.65 -4.17
CA ARG A 92 2.39 -13.40 -2.74
C ARG A 92 1.96 -11.96 -2.53
N PRO A 93 1.41 -11.60 -1.35
CA PRO A 93 1.15 -10.20 -1.03
C PRO A 93 2.41 -9.34 -1.10
N VAL A 94 2.25 -8.12 -1.58
CA VAL A 94 3.33 -7.15 -1.77
C VAL A 94 2.97 -5.87 -1.05
N ILE A 95 3.92 -5.30 -0.30
CA ILE A 95 3.79 -3.97 0.29
C ILE A 95 4.67 -3.03 -0.53
N VAL A 96 4.02 -2.16 -1.30
CA VAL A 96 4.71 -1.15 -2.11
C VAL A 96 4.93 0.09 -1.27
N THR A 97 6.16 0.64 -1.30
CA THR A 97 6.57 1.79 -0.49
C THR A 97 7.24 2.88 -1.32
N ASP A 98 7.53 4.01 -0.69
CA ASP A 98 8.36 5.07 -1.26
C ASP A 98 7.85 5.59 -2.62
N TYR A 99 6.55 5.86 -2.65
CA TYR A 99 5.89 6.42 -3.83
C TYR A 99 6.38 7.86 -4.13
N PRO A 100 6.39 8.27 -5.40
CA PRO A 100 6.61 9.66 -5.76
C PRO A 100 5.60 10.58 -5.07
N LYS A 101 6.08 11.69 -4.52
CA LYS A 101 5.22 12.65 -3.80
C LYS A 101 4.13 13.29 -4.67
N GLU A 102 4.34 13.31 -5.98
CA GLU A 102 3.43 13.93 -6.95
C GLU A 102 2.11 13.16 -7.09
N ILE A 103 2.14 11.85 -6.84
CA ILE A 103 0.97 10.97 -6.97
C ILE A 103 0.33 10.59 -5.62
N LYS A 104 0.84 11.13 -4.51
CA LYS A 104 0.34 10.85 -3.16
C LYS A 104 -0.11 12.13 -2.46
N ALA A 105 -0.87 11.97 -1.38
CA ALA A 105 -1.51 13.06 -0.67
C ALA A 105 -0.49 14.01 0.01
N PHE A 106 -0.84 15.28 0.07
CA PHE A 106 0.00 16.37 0.57
C PHE A 106 0.49 16.20 2.03
N TYR A 107 -0.27 15.46 2.82
CA TYR A 107 -0.01 15.27 4.24
C TYR A 107 0.97 14.13 4.55
N MET A 108 1.39 13.39 3.55
CA MET A 108 2.33 12.30 3.73
C MET A 108 3.75 12.84 3.91
N LYS A 109 4.45 12.29 4.90
CA LYS A 109 5.82 12.70 5.20
C LYS A 109 6.75 12.34 4.05
N GLN A 110 7.53 13.33 3.61
CA GLN A 110 8.54 13.11 2.58
C GLN A 110 9.75 12.38 3.15
N ASN A 111 10.35 11.53 2.33
CA ASN A 111 11.66 10.95 2.61
C ASN A 111 12.77 12.02 2.48
N GLU A 112 13.97 11.69 2.92
CA GLU A 112 15.12 12.61 2.87
C GLU A 112 15.54 13.01 1.45
N ASP A 113 15.15 12.21 0.46
CA ASP A 113 15.39 12.50 -0.97
C ASP A 113 14.56 13.67 -1.50
N GLY A 114 13.54 14.12 -0.75
CA GLY A 114 12.61 15.18 -1.12
C GLY A 114 11.73 14.86 -2.34
N LYS A 115 11.77 13.64 -2.84
CA LYS A 115 11.05 13.17 -4.05
C LYS A 115 9.98 12.13 -3.74
N THR A 116 10.22 11.31 -2.75
CA THR A 116 9.32 10.22 -2.36
C THR A 116 8.67 10.49 -1.01
N VAL A 117 7.61 9.74 -0.70
CA VAL A 117 6.88 9.83 0.56
C VAL A 117 6.85 8.49 1.28
N ARG A 118 6.76 8.53 2.62
CA ARG A 118 6.62 7.35 3.49
C ARG A 118 5.21 6.79 3.45
N ALA A 119 4.81 6.40 2.25
CA ALA A 119 3.56 5.68 2.02
C ALA A 119 3.80 4.19 1.96
N MET A 120 2.76 3.42 2.22
CA MET A 120 2.71 1.99 1.97
C MET A 120 1.33 1.61 1.46
N ASP A 121 1.27 0.75 0.44
CA ASP A 121 0.05 0.12 -0.02
C ASP A 121 0.26 -1.40 0.02
N VAL A 122 -0.60 -2.10 0.76
CA VAL A 122 -0.57 -3.56 0.86
C VAL A 122 -1.44 -4.14 -0.25
N LEU A 123 -0.80 -4.74 -1.23
CA LEU A 123 -1.44 -5.36 -2.38
C LEU A 123 -1.66 -6.86 -2.12
N PHE A 124 -2.88 -7.30 -2.35
CA PHE A 124 -3.29 -8.68 -2.07
C PHE A 124 -3.80 -9.37 -3.35
N PRO A 125 -3.50 -10.68 -3.54
CA PRO A 125 -3.97 -11.41 -4.71
C PRO A 125 -5.48 -11.33 -4.87
N LYS A 126 -5.97 -11.08 -6.10
CA LYS A 126 -7.37 -10.96 -6.48
C LYS A 126 -8.14 -9.77 -5.90
N ILE A 127 -7.57 -9.05 -4.92
CA ILE A 127 -8.22 -7.91 -4.25
C ILE A 127 -7.61 -6.59 -4.73
N GLY A 128 -6.29 -6.52 -4.93
CA GLY A 128 -5.55 -5.27 -5.12
C GLY A 128 -5.17 -4.65 -3.77
N GLU A 129 -5.19 -3.32 -3.65
CA GLU A 129 -4.90 -2.63 -2.41
C GLU A 129 -5.93 -2.96 -1.33
N ILE A 130 -5.48 -3.60 -0.24
CA ILE A 130 -6.31 -3.96 0.92
C ILE A 130 -6.07 -3.04 2.12
N ILE A 131 -4.87 -2.48 2.25
CA ILE A 131 -4.51 -1.50 3.27
C ILE A 131 -3.65 -0.43 2.61
N GLY A 132 -4.06 0.83 2.72
CA GLY A 132 -3.24 1.99 2.40
C GLY A 132 -2.83 2.74 3.67
N GLY A 133 -1.59 3.20 3.73
CA GLY A 133 -1.08 3.91 4.89
C GLY A 133 0.08 4.84 4.59
N SER A 134 0.37 5.72 5.53
CA SER A 134 1.57 6.57 5.46
C SER A 134 1.95 7.13 6.83
N GLU A 135 3.22 7.45 6.99
CA GLU A 135 3.63 8.37 8.05
C GLU A 135 3.14 9.79 7.70
N ARG A 136 2.50 10.46 8.65
CA ARG A 136 2.00 11.83 8.45
C ARG A 136 3.12 12.85 8.70
N GLU A 137 3.14 13.94 7.92
CA GLU A 137 4.07 15.03 8.20
C GLU A 137 3.69 15.72 9.52
N ALA A 138 4.59 15.64 10.49
CA ALA A 138 4.41 16.22 11.81
C ALA A 138 4.97 17.65 11.92
N ASP A 139 5.85 18.04 11.01
CA ASP A 139 6.42 19.38 10.99
C ASP A 139 5.48 20.37 10.31
N TYR A 140 5.06 21.38 11.06
CA TYR A 140 4.18 22.45 10.56
C TYR A 140 4.73 23.16 9.34
N THR A 141 6.02 23.48 9.35
CA THR A 141 6.65 24.26 8.28
C THR A 141 6.74 23.47 6.99
N LYS A 142 7.11 22.20 7.09
CA LYS A 142 7.18 21.29 5.93
C LYS A 142 5.79 21.04 5.33
N LEU A 143 4.80 20.81 6.19
CA LEU A 143 3.42 20.63 5.74
C LEU A 143 2.88 21.88 5.04
N LEU A 144 3.10 23.07 5.62
CA LEU A 144 2.71 24.34 5.02
C LEU A 144 3.42 24.58 3.67
N GLN A 145 4.70 24.27 3.60
CA GLN A 145 5.46 24.39 2.36
C GLN A 145 4.87 23.48 1.28
N ARG A 146 4.57 22.22 1.62
CA ARG A 146 3.98 21.27 0.67
C ARG A 146 2.61 21.73 0.16
N MET A 147 1.76 22.26 1.04
CA MET A 147 0.47 22.83 0.64
C MET A 147 0.62 24.02 -0.31
N LYS A 148 1.63 24.88 -0.10
CA LYS A 148 1.92 25.99 -1.00
C LYS A 148 2.43 25.52 -2.37
N GLU A 149 3.31 24.51 -2.42
CA GLU A 149 3.77 23.91 -3.67
C GLU A 149 2.60 23.37 -4.51
N LEU A 150 1.57 22.87 -3.86
CA LEU A 150 0.35 22.36 -4.50
C LEU A 150 -0.74 23.43 -4.74
N ASN A 151 -0.45 24.69 -4.45
CA ASN A 151 -1.40 25.82 -4.57
C ASN A 151 -2.71 25.57 -3.79
N MET A 152 -2.64 24.90 -2.63
CA MET A 152 -3.80 24.61 -1.81
C MET A 152 -4.24 25.82 -1.01
N ASN A 153 -5.57 25.93 -0.78
CA ASN A 153 -6.11 26.95 0.11
C ASN A 153 -5.86 26.58 1.58
N THR A 154 -4.82 27.18 2.18
CA THR A 154 -4.41 26.91 3.54
C THR A 154 -5.40 27.43 4.59
N GLU A 155 -6.20 28.44 4.26
CA GLU A 155 -7.23 28.98 5.16
C GLU A 155 -8.34 27.96 5.45
N LYS A 156 -8.71 27.16 4.46
CA LYS A 156 -9.73 26.10 4.64
C LYS A 156 -9.24 24.92 5.48
N LEU A 157 -7.92 24.74 5.56
CA LEU A 157 -7.26 23.64 6.28
C LEU A 157 -6.45 24.13 7.48
N TRP A 158 -6.75 25.35 7.97
CA TRP A 158 -6.02 25.94 9.11
C TRP A 158 -5.98 25.01 10.32
N TRP A 159 -7.07 24.38 10.66
CA TRP A 159 -7.22 23.44 11.78
C TRP A 159 -6.29 22.23 11.64
N TYR A 160 -6.12 21.72 10.42
CA TYR A 160 -5.23 20.60 10.14
C TYR A 160 -3.76 21.00 10.28
N LEU A 161 -3.39 22.19 9.82
CA LEU A 161 -2.07 22.76 10.04
C LEU A 161 -1.78 23.01 11.51
N GLU A 162 -2.72 23.62 12.22
CA GLU A 162 -2.53 23.99 13.61
C GLU A 162 -2.42 22.79 14.55
N SER A 163 -3.01 21.65 14.21
CA SER A 163 -2.84 20.44 15.01
C SER A 163 -1.37 20.04 15.19
N ARG A 164 -0.47 20.47 14.30
CA ARG A 164 0.99 20.26 14.43
C ARG A 164 1.67 21.16 15.47
N LYS A 165 0.97 22.17 15.97
CA LYS A 165 1.47 23.06 17.01
C LYS A 165 1.17 22.55 18.43
N PHE A 166 0.17 21.69 18.58
CA PHE A 166 -0.41 21.32 19.88
C PHE A 166 -0.16 19.85 20.26
N GLY A 167 0.82 19.21 19.71
CA GLY A 167 1.08 17.83 20.07
C GLY A 167 2.32 17.26 19.42
N THR A 168 2.77 16.17 20.00
CA THR A 168 3.95 15.44 19.56
C THR A 168 3.59 14.03 19.09
N VAL A 169 2.31 13.77 18.80
CA VAL A 169 1.88 12.46 18.35
C VAL A 169 2.17 12.35 16.85
N PRO A 170 3.22 11.64 16.46
CA PRO A 170 3.43 11.30 15.05
C PRO A 170 2.29 10.36 14.61
N HIS A 171 1.71 10.68 13.51
CA HIS A 171 0.65 9.87 12.90
C HIS A 171 1.21 8.95 11.84
#